data_52eee2a52e1f451ef08d556f318dbc0a
#
_entry.id   52eee2a52e1f451ef08d556f318dbc0a
#
_cell.length_a   1.000
_cell.length_b   1.000
_cell.length_c   1.000
_cell.angle_alpha   90.00
_cell.angle_beta   90.00
_cell.angle_gamma   90.00
#
_symmetry.space_group_name_H-M   'P 1'
#
loop_
_entity.id
_entity.type
_entity.pdbx_description
1 polymer ?
#
loop_
_entity_poly.entity_id
_entity_poly.type
_entity_poly.pdbx_seq_one_letter_code
_entity_poly.pdbx_strand_id
1 'polypeptide(L)'
;MLVTGGAGFIGSNFVHYTVKHKPEYDITVIDKLTYAGNRANLQPVADKINFVEGDICDAELMDKLVAENDIIVHFAAESHNDNSLRNPWPFVETNVIGTYTILEAIRKHGKRLHHISTDEVFGDLELDDPNRFTEDTPYNPSSPYSSTKASSDMLVRAWIRSFGIKATISNCSNNYGPYQHIEKFIPRQITNILSDIKPKLYGTGEQVRDWIHVDDHNSAVHLILEKGELGETYIIGADNDHVNNKMVIELICELMGKGKDWYEHVNDRPGHDMRYAMDSSKLRRELGWQPQYTDNQTGMRDGLMQTIDWYREHEDWWKAQKEAVEAAYAKQGQ
;
A
#
# COMPACT_ATOMS: atom_id res chain seq x y z
N MET A 1 20.20 4.18 -0.87
CA MET A 1 18.77 4.43 -0.96
C MET A 1 18.18 4.44 0.44
N LEU A 2 17.38 5.45 0.79
CA LEU A 2 16.63 5.50 2.04
C LEU A 2 15.17 5.09 1.78
N VAL A 3 14.69 4.09 2.51
CA VAL A 3 13.30 3.62 2.46
C VAL A 3 12.63 3.96 3.78
N THR A 4 11.65 4.87 3.78
CA THR A 4 10.88 5.20 4.99
C THR A 4 9.65 4.29 5.07
N GLY A 5 9.27 3.87 6.28
CA GLY A 5 8.16 2.92 6.46
C GLY A 5 8.48 1.50 5.95
N GLY A 6 9.78 1.16 5.88
CA GLY A 6 10.22 -0.09 5.29
C GLY A 6 9.98 -1.34 6.15
N ALA A 7 9.51 -1.20 7.39
CA ALA A 7 9.05 -2.34 8.20
C ALA A 7 7.53 -2.61 8.07
N GLY A 8 6.79 -1.75 7.34
CA GLY A 8 5.39 -1.97 6.98
C GLY A 8 5.22 -2.98 5.84
N PHE A 9 3.98 -3.26 5.45
CA PHE A 9 3.64 -4.24 4.41
C PHE A 9 4.31 -3.94 3.06
N ILE A 10 3.96 -2.81 2.43
CA ILE A 10 4.45 -2.49 1.08
C ILE A 10 5.94 -2.17 1.12
N GLY A 11 6.38 -1.39 2.12
CA GLY A 11 7.78 -1.00 2.28
C GLY A 11 8.73 -2.19 2.47
N SER A 12 8.37 -3.20 3.28
CA SER A 12 9.21 -4.38 3.46
C SER A 12 9.30 -5.23 2.20
N ASN A 13 8.19 -5.39 1.48
CA ASN A 13 8.21 -6.07 0.17
C ASN A 13 9.07 -5.31 -0.85
N PHE A 14 9.02 -3.97 -0.85
CA PHE A 14 9.90 -3.16 -1.69
C PHE A 14 11.38 -3.39 -1.34
N VAL A 15 11.71 -3.46 -0.05
CA VAL A 15 13.08 -3.77 0.40
C VAL A 15 13.49 -5.17 -0.06
N HIS A 16 12.65 -6.20 0.12
CA HIS A 16 12.91 -7.56 -0.37
C HIS A 16 13.13 -7.60 -1.88
N TYR A 17 12.24 -6.94 -2.62
CA TYR A 17 12.33 -6.85 -4.08
C TYR A 17 13.64 -6.17 -4.51
N THR A 18 14.00 -5.06 -3.87
CA THR A 18 15.24 -4.33 -4.16
C THR A 18 16.47 -5.17 -3.88
N VAL A 19 16.56 -5.80 -2.72
CA VAL A 19 17.69 -6.70 -2.38
C VAL A 19 17.84 -7.83 -3.38
N LYS A 20 16.73 -8.36 -3.89
CA LYS A 20 16.72 -9.50 -4.84
C LYS A 20 17.08 -9.08 -6.28
N HIS A 21 16.51 -7.97 -6.75
CA HIS A 21 16.56 -7.59 -8.16
C HIS A 21 17.52 -6.43 -8.48
N LYS A 22 17.94 -5.70 -7.46
CA LYS A 22 18.77 -4.49 -7.56
C LYS A 22 19.84 -4.50 -6.47
N PRO A 23 20.71 -5.53 -6.43
CA PRO A 23 21.70 -5.71 -5.35
C PRO A 23 22.78 -4.63 -5.31
N GLU A 24 22.82 -3.73 -6.29
CA GLU A 24 23.71 -2.58 -6.33
C GLU A 24 23.33 -1.44 -5.39
N TYR A 25 22.12 -1.46 -4.82
CA TYR A 25 21.70 -0.44 -3.86
C TYR A 25 22.12 -0.77 -2.44
N ASP A 26 22.84 0.16 -1.80
CA ASP A 26 22.95 0.18 -0.34
C ASP A 26 21.64 0.73 0.24
N ILE A 27 20.95 -0.07 1.06
CA ILE A 27 19.63 0.25 1.55
C ILE A 27 19.69 0.62 3.03
N THR A 28 19.22 1.82 3.36
CA THR A 28 18.89 2.23 4.73
C THR A 28 17.37 2.27 4.87
N VAL A 29 16.85 1.63 5.90
CA VAL A 29 15.42 1.61 6.24
C VAL A 29 15.23 2.42 7.51
N ILE A 30 14.25 3.34 7.51
CA ILE A 30 13.76 4.00 8.72
C ILE A 30 12.30 3.65 8.95
N ASP A 31 11.97 3.23 10.18
CA ASP A 31 10.61 2.94 10.60
C ASP A 31 10.44 3.26 12.10
N LYS A 32 9.29 3.81 12.48
CA LYS A 32 8.95 4.13 13.87
C LYS A 32 8.42 2.92 14.63
N LEU A 33 8.14 1.80 13.93
CA LEU A 33 7.56 0.57 14.46
C LEU A 33 6.26 0.82 15.23
N THR A 34 5.33 1.57 14.60
CA THR A 34 3.96 1.71 15.10
C THR A 34 3.19 0.40 14.87
N TYR A 35 1.86 0.41 15.00
CA TYR A 35 1.06 -0.82 14.96
C TYR A 35 1.24 -1.69 13.69
N ALA A 36 1.53 -1.08 12.54
CA ALA A 36 1.71 -1.77 11.26
C ALA A 36 3.18 -2.05 10.91
N GLY A 37 4.13 -1.42 11.59
CA GLY A 37 5.55 -1.64 11.42
C GLY A 37 6.02 -2.85 12.23
N ASN A 38 6.58 -3.86 11.56
CA ASN A 38 7.10 -5.05 12.22
C ASN A 38 8.51 -5.37 11.72
N ARG A 39 9.50 -5.26 12.61
CA ARG A 39 10.90 -5.57 12.28
C ARG A 39 11.09 -7.01 11.77
N ALA A 40 10.23 -7.95 12.17
CA ALA A 40 10.26 -9.32 11.66
C ALA A 40 10.04 -9.39 10.14
N ASN A 41 9.35 -8.41 9.53
CA ASN A 41 9.17 -8.33 8.10
C ASN A 41 10.51 -8.20 7.34
N LEU A 42 11.53 -7.65 7.97
CA LEU A 42 12.85 -7.43 7.38
C LEU A 42 13.87 -8.52 7.74
N GLN A 43 13.50 -9.50 8.58
CA GLN A 43 14.41 -10.55 9.04
C GLN A 43 15.13 -11.30 7.91
N PRO A 44 14.47 -11.67 6.79
CA PRO A 44 15.14 -12.37 5.70
C PRO A 44 16.26 -11.60 4.98
N VAL A 45 16.29 -10.28 5.15
CA VAL A 45 17.26 -9.38 4.50
C VAL A 45 18.02 -8.50 5.50
N ALA A 46 17.95 -8.83 6.78
CA ALA A 46 18.50 -8.01 7.86
C ALA A 46 20.02 -7.79 7.75
N ASP A 47 20.75 -8.73 7.17
CA ASP A 47 22.18 -8.65 6.92
C ASP A 47 22.57 -7.80 5.69
N LYS A 48 21.59 -7.38 4.89
CA LYS A 48 21.77 -6.63 3.64
C LYS A 48 21.28 -5.19 3.71
N ILE A 49 20.79 -4.75 4.84
CA ILE A 49 20.22 -3.43 5.04
C ILE A 49 20.77 -2.78 6.30
N ASN A 50 20.76 -1.45 6.34
CA ASN A 50 20.94 -0.68 7.56
C ASN A 50 19.55 -0.29 8.09
N PHE A 51 19.18 -0.74 9.31
CA PHE A 51 17.89 -0.41 9.92
C PHE A 51 18.06 0.66 11.01
N VAL A 52 17.25 1.71 10.90
CA VAL A 52 17.15 2.82 11.85
C VAL A 52 15.74 2.85 12.42
N GLU A 53 15.59 2.66 13.73
CA GLU A 53 14.33 2.93 14.41
C GLU A 53 14.22 4.42 14.66
N GLY A 54 13.19 5.08 14.08
CA GLY A 54 13.06 6.52 14.18
C GLY A 54 11.78 7.06 13.52
N ASP A 55 11.47 8.30 13.85
CA ASP A 55 10.30 9.03 13.36
C ASP A 55 10.69 9.94 12.20
N ILE A 56 9.94 9.90 11.11
CA ILE A 56 10.12 10.83 9.98
C ILE A 56 9.81 12.30 10.33
N CYS A 57 9.12 12.53 11.44
CA CYS A 57 8.89 13.88 11.99
C CYS A 57 10.11 14.46 12.72
N ASP A 58 11.13 13.64 13.01
CA ASP A 58 12.39 14.11 13.60
C ASP A 58 13.26 14.76 12.53
N ALA A 59 13.30 16.10 12.55
CA ALA A 59 13.99 16.89 11.54
C ALA A 59 15.51 16.68 11.54
N GLU A 60 16.14 16.48 12.71
CA GLU A 60 17.58 16.26 12.79
C GLU A 60 17.97 14.89 12.26
N LEU A 61 17.18 13.86 12.61
CA LEU A 61 17.38 12.51 12.09
C LEU A 61 17.18 12.47 10.59
N MET A 62 16.10 13.07 10.06
CA MET A 62 15.83 13.09 8.63
C MET A 62 16.86 13.90 7.85
N ASP A 63 17.33 15.03 8.37
CA ASP A 63 18.40 15.81 7.75
C ASP A 63 19.65 14.95 7.54
N LYS A 64 20.06 14.19 8.56
CA LYS A 64 21.21 13.27 8.50
C LYS A 64 20.97 12.15 7.48
N LEU A 65 19.85 11.41 7.61
CA LEU A 65 19.60 10.24 6.76
C LEU A 65 19.43 10.63 5.28
N VAL A 66 18.78 11.74 4.99
CA VAL A 66 18.64 12.24 3.61
C VAL A 66 20.01 12.69 3.05
N ALA A 67 20.86 13.35 3.85
CA ALA A 67 22.19 13.72 3.40
C ALA A 67 23.05 12.50 2.98
N GLU A 68 22.93 11.39 3.69
CA GLU A 68 23.68 10.14 3.49
C GLU A 68 23.18 9.27 2.33
N ASN A 69 21.99 9.57 1.77
CA ASN A 69 21.35 8.77 0.73
C ASN A 69 21.08 9.58 -0.55
N ASP A 70 21.15 8.96 -1.74
CA ASP A 70 20.93 9.64 -3.01
C ASP A 70 19.47 9.64 -3.45
N ILE A 71 18.73 8.60 -3.06
CA ILE A 71 17.32 8.39 -3.42
C ILE A 71 16.55 8.10 -2.13
N ILE A 72 15.43 8.77 -1.97
CA ILE A 72 14.47 8.54 -0.88
C ILE A 72 13.18 7.97 -1.48
N VAL A 73 12.76 6.80 -0.99
CA VAL A 73 11.45 6.19 -1.34
C VAL A 73 10.57 6.26 -0.10
N HIS A 74 9.53 7.06 -0.18
CA HIS A 74 8.73 7.43 0.97
C HIS A 74 7.43 6.62 1.07
N PHE A 75 7.47 5.51 1.84
CA PHE A 75 6.31 4.68 2.16
C PHE A 75 5.69 5.00 3.52
N ALA A 76 6.43 5.63 4.44
CA ALA A 76 5.95 5.87 5.79
C ALA A 76 4.65 6.68 5.79
N ALA A 77 3.60 6.11 6.36
CA ALA A 77 2.30 6.75 6.51
C ALA A 77 1.48 6.03 7.59
N GLU A 78 0.61 6.76 8.27
CA GLU A 78 -0.55 6.18 8.92
C GLU A 78 -1.58 5.88 7.84
N SER A 79 -2.10 4.63 7.75
CA SER A 79 -2.85 4.14 6.58
C SER A 79 -4.16 3.41 6.88
N HIS A 80 -4.56 3.26 8.14
CA HIS A 80 -5.78 2.55 8.49
C HIS A 80 -6.96 3.51 8.54
N ASN A 81 -7.87 3.42 7.57
CA ASN A 81 -8.99 4.35 7.43
C ASN A 81 -9.85 4.45 8.70
N ASP A 82 -10.29 3.32 9.28
CA ASP A 82 -11.12 3.33 10.48
C ASP A 82 -10.41 3.95 11.69
N ASN A 83 -9.09 3.79 11.81
CA ASN A 83 -8.30 4.46 12.84
C ASN A 83 -8.28 5.98 12.62
N SER A 84 -8.28 6.44 11.36
CA SER A 84 -8.31 7.87 11.05
C SER A 84 -9.62 8.54 11.49
N LEU A 85 -10.73 7.80 11.43
CA LEU A 85 -12.02 8.30 11.91
C LEU A 85 -12.09 8.38 13.44
N ARG A 86 -11.36 7.52 14.15
CA ARG A 86 -11.33 7.50 15.62
C ARG A 86 -10.36 8.53 16.21
N ASN A 87 -9.18 8.66 15.61
CA ASN A 87 -8.14 9.57 16.04
C ASN A 87 -7.35 10.09 14.82
N PRO A 88 -7.76 11.23 14.24
CA PRO A 88 -7.14 11.76 13.02
C PRO A 88 -5.74 12.36 13.23
N TRP A 89 -5.37 12.75 14.46
CA TRP A 89 -4.11 13.47 14.69
C TRP A 89 -2.84 12.73 14.23
N PRO A 90 -2.63 11.44 14.53
CA PRO A 90 -1.45 10.72 14.04
C PRO A 90 -1.32 10.74 12.51
N PHE A 91 -2.44 10.81 11.77
CA PHE A 91 -2.45 10.91 10.31
C PHE A 91 -1.95 12.28 9.83
N VAL A 92 -2.37 13.36 10.50
CA VAL A 92 -1.85 14.69 10.20
C VAL A 92 -0.35 14.76 10.51
N GLU A 93 0.04 14.30 11.69
CA GLU A 93 1.44 14.30 12.12
C GLU A 93 2.34 13.51 11.16
N THR A 94 2.03 12.24 10.93
CA THR A 94 2.87 11.39 10.08
C THR A 94 2.79 11.78 8.60
N ASN A 95 1.57 11.87 8.05
CA ASN A 95 1.40 12.00 6.60
C ASN A 95 1.69 13.42 6.11
N VAL A 96 1.38 14.45 6.90
CA VAL A 96 1.58 15.85 6.50
C VAL A 96 2.90 16.40 7.05
N ILE A 97 3.09 16.37 8.38
CA ILE A 97 4.30 16.94 9.00
C ILE A 97 5.53 16.08 8.68
N GLY A 98 5.42 14.74 8.73
CA GLY A 98 6.51 13.86 8.35
C GLY A 98 6.93 14.05 6.89
N THR A 99 5.98 14.16 5.95
CA THR A 99 6.29 14.47 4.54
C THR A 99 6.95 15.84 4.40
N TYR A 100 6.46 16.87 5.08
CA TYR A 100 7.10 18.18 5.11
C TYR A 100 8.56 18.11 5.57
N THR A 101 8.83 17.36 6.64
CA THR A 101 10.19 17.20 7.20
C THR A 101 11.14 16.56 6.17
N ILE A 102 10.68 15.53 5.48
CA ILE A 102 11.43 14.89 4.39
C ILE A 102 11.70 15.88 3.25
N LEU A 103 10.68 16.63 2.83
CA LEU A 103 10.80 17.61 1.73
C LEU A 103 11.82 18.71 2.02
N GLU A 104 11.88 19.21 3.24
CA GLU A 104 12.87 20.22 3.63
C GLU A 104 14.29 19.64 3.63
N ALA A 105 14.48 18.42 4.11
CA ALA A 105 15.77 17.74 4.02
C ALA A 105 16.20 17.50 2.57
N ILE A 106 15.27 17.06 1.69
CA ILE A 106 15.53 16.87 0.26
C ILE A 106 15.90 18.18 -0.41
N ARG A 107 15.17 19.26 -0.13
CA ARG A 107 15.46 20.60 -0.66
C ARG A 107 16.86 21.07 -0.26
N LYS A 108 17.25 20.85 1.00
CA LYS A 108 18.56 21.24 1.53
C LYS A 108 19.71 20.48 0.87
N HIS A 109 19.53 19.16 0.65
CA HIS A 109 20.60 18.29 0.19
C HIS A 109 20.54 17.96 -1.32
N GLY A 110 19.51 18.43 -2.06
CA GLY A 110 19.38 18.23 -3.50
C GLY A 110 19.14 16.77 -3.92
N LYS A 111 18.55 15.96 -3.04
CA LYS A 111 18.36 14.53 -3.25
C LYS A 111 17.09 14.25 -4.08
N ARG A 112 16.93 12.99 -4.54
CA ARG A 112 15.78 12.52 -5.31
C ARG A 112 14.74 11.88 -4.41
N LEU A 113 13.46 12.20 -4.62
CA LEU A 113 12.31 11.61 -3.93
C LEU A 113 11.46 10.77 -4.90
N HIS A 114 11.00 9.62 -4.44
CA HIS A 114 9.78 9.00 -4.94
C HIS A 114 8.76 8.90 -3.80
N HIS A 115 7.62 9.56 -3.98
CA HIS A 115 6.55 9.61 -2.98
C HIS A 115 5.45 8.62 -3.34
N ILE A 116 5.13 7.71 -2.40
CA ILE A 116 4.09 6.71 -2.55
C ILE A 116 2.78 7.26 -2.00
N SER A 117 1.75 7.29 -2.83
CA SER A 117 0.39 7.71 -2.48
C SER A 117 -0.63 6.61 -2.78
N THR A 118 -1.90 6.94 -2.79
CA THR A 118 -3.03 6.02 -2.85
C THR A 118 -4.09 6.51 -3.84
N ASP A 119 -4.90 5.60 -4.35
CA ASP A 119 -6.11 5.88 -5.12
C ASP A 119 -7.20 6.61 -4.31
N GLU A 120 -7.22 6.44 -2.99
CA GLU A 120 -8.21 7.05 -2.11
C GLU A 120 -8.18 8.60 -2.11
N VAL A 121 -7.12 9.22 -2.65
CA VAL A 121 -7.06 10.69 -2.82
C VAL A 121 -8.06 11.21 -3.88
N PHE A 122 -8.48 10.35 -4.80
CA PHE A 122 -9.43 10.72 -5.87
C PHE A 122 -10.89 10.64 -5.44
N GLY A 123 -11.20 10.05 -4.28
CA GLY A 123 -12.57 9.75 -3.84
C GLY A 123 -13.02 8.38 -4.33
N ASP A 124 -14.32 8.21 -4.53
CA ASP A 124 -14.90 6.97 -5.05
C ASP A 124 -15.75 7.22 -6.30
N LEU A 125 -16.11 6.15 -6.98
CA LEU A 125 -16.97 6.13 -8.16
C LEU A 125 -18.23 5.31 -7.84
N GLU A 126 -19.34 5.67 -8.50
CA GLU A 126 -20.53 4.82 -8.49
C GLU A 126 -20.26 3.51 -9.25
N LEU A 127 -21.01 2.46 -8.96
CA LEU A 127 -20.78 1.14 -9.58
C LEU A 127 -20.97 1.15 -11.11
N ASP A 128 -21.86 1.99 -11.60
CA ASP A 128 -22.18 2.13 -13.03
C ASP A 128 -21.44 3.27 -13.73
N ASP A 129 -20.57 4.00 -13.02
CA ASP A 129 -19.72 5.02 -13.63
C ASP A 129 -18.67 4.36 -14.56
N PRO A 130 -18.61 4.68 -15.85
CA PRO A 130 -17.62 4.11 -16.76
C PRO A 130 -16.21 4.70 -16.61
N ASN A 131 -16.06 5.76 -15.82
CA ASN A 131 -14.78 6.46 -15.68
C ASN A 131 -13.78 5.67 -14.81
N ARG A 132 -12.51 6.01 -14.97
CA ARG A 132 -11.38 5.55 -14.17
C ARG A 132 -10.57 6.76 -13.70
N PHE A 133 -9.89 6.62 -12.58
CA PHE A 133 -8.96 7.63 -12.10
C PHE A 133 -7.70 7.68 -12.98
N THR A 134 -7.35 8.87 -13.41
CA THR A 134 -6.14 9.20 -14.16
C THR A 134 -5.30 10.19 -13.37
N GLU A 135 -4.09 10.46 -13.82
CA GLU A 135 -3.20 11.46 -13.19
C GLU A 135 -3.79 12.87 -13.19
N ASP A 136 -4.76 13.14 -14.11
CA ASP A 136 -5.47 14.41 -14.23
C ASP A 136 -6.76 14.48 -13.42
N THR A 137 -7.17 13.37 -12.76
CA THR A 137 -8.39 13.34 -11.95
C THR A 137 -8.23 14.27 -10.74
N PRO A 138 -9.17 15.22 -10.52
CA PRO A 138 -9.14 16.05 -9.32
C PRO A 138 -9.23 15.24 -8.03
N TYR A 139 -8.48 15.65 -7.01
CA TYR A 139 -8.56 15.04 -5.69
C TYR A 139 -9.88 15.37 -5.00
N ASN A 140 -10.54 14.36 -4.48
CA ASN A 140 -11.80 14.45 -3.74
C ASN A 140 -11.83 13.46 -2.54
N PRO A 141 -10.86 13.53 -1.61
CA PRO A 141 -10.71 12.55 -0.54
C PRO A 141 -11.91 12.55 0.42
N SER A 142 -12.34 11.37 0.85
CA SER A 142 -13.55 11.16 1.67
C SER A 142 -13.28 10.95 3.17
N SER A 143 -12.03 10.73 3.58
CA SER A 143 -11.66 10.40 4.97
C SER A 143 -10.49 11.24 5.48
N PRO A 144 -10.24 11.30 6.81
CA PRO A 144 -9.04 11.93 7.36
C PRO A 144 -7.75 11.31 6.80
N TYR A 145 -7.70 9.99 6.62
CA TYR A 145 -6.57 9.32 5.99
C TYR A 145 -6.34 9.82 4.56
N SER A 146 -7.33 9.70 3.69
CA SER A 146 -7.19 10.10 2.28
C SER A 146 -6.94 11.61 2.14
N SER A 147 -7.54 12.44 3.02
CA SER A 147 -7.29 13.89 3.05
C SER A 147 -5.84 14.23 3.43
N THR A 148 -5.24 13.50 4.37
CA THR A 148 -3.83 13.71 4.73
C THR A 148 -2.88 13.20 3.65
N LYS A 149 -3.22 12.13 2.94
CA LYS A 149 -2.46 11.66 1.77
C LYS A 149 -2.55 12.66 0.61
N ALA A 150 -3.74 13.17 0.31
CA ALA A 150 -3.91 14.24 -0.69
C ALA A 150 -3.10 15.49 -0.31
N SER A 151 -3.08 15.85 0.97
CA SER A 151 -2.27 16.97 1.48
C SER A 151 -0.78 16.73 1.27
N SER A 152 -0.27 15.52 1.53
CA SER A 152 1.14 15.19 1.30
C SER A 152 1.50 15.23 -0.18
N ASP A 153 0.65 14.74 -1.08
CA ASP A 153 0.84 14.85 -2.53
C ASP A 153 0.92 16.31 -2.98
N MET A 154 0.02 17.16 -2.45
CA MET A 154 0.01 18.59 -2.75
C MET A 154 1.27 19.29 -2.24
N LEU A 155 1.80 18.91 -1.08
CA LEU A 155 3.09 19.40 -0.60
C LEU A 155 4.22 19.01 -1.56
N VAL A 156 4.30 17.75 -1.97
CA VAL A 156 5.33 17.29 -2.93
C VAL A 156 5.24 18.09 -4.23
N ARG A 157 4.05 18.23 -4.81
CA ARG A 157 3.83 19.04 -6.04
C ARG A 157 4.23 20.51 -5.84
N ALA A 158 3.92 21.09 -4.69
CA ALA A 158 4.30 22.47 -4.37
C ALA A 158 5.83 22.62 -4.28
N TRP A 159 6.54 21.67 -3.66
CA TRP A 159 8.01 21.68 -3.56
C TRP A 159 8.68 21.48 -4.91
N ILE A 160 8.14 20.60 -5.77
CA ILE A 160 8.61 20.46 -7.16
C ILE A 160 8.50 21.82 -7.87
N ARG A 161 7.33 22.43 -7.84
CA ARG A 161 7.06 23.67 -8.57
C ARG A 161 7.80 24.89 -8.02
N SER A 162 7.86 25.02 -6.69
CA SER A 162 8.38 26.24 -6.03
C SER A 162 9.88 26.19 -5.78
N PHE A 163 10.43 25.01 -5.55
CA PHE A 163 11.83 24.83 -5.16
C PHE A 163 12.63 23.94 -6.12
N GLY A 164 12.00 23.37 -7.14
CA GLY A 164 12.67 22.55 -8.15
C GLY A 164 13.24 21.24 -7.61
N ILE A 165 12.65 20.64 -6.56
CA ILE A 165 13.12 19.35 -6.06
C ILE A 165 12.93 18.26 -7.12
N LYS A 166 13.82 17.27 -7.12
CA LYS A 166 13.76 16.11 -8.02
C LYS A 166 12.85 15.06 -7.43
N ALA A 167 11.58 15.06 -7.80
CA ALA A 167 10.62 14.10 -7.26
C ALA A 167 9.70 13.52 -8.32
N THR A 168 9.19 12.31 -8.03
CA THR A 168 8.08 11.65 -8.73
C THR A 168 7.05 11.19 -7.69
N ILE A 169 5.80 11.07 -8.09
CA ILE A 169 4.70 10.58 -7.24
C ILE A 169 4.09 9.34 -7.90
N SER A 170 3.66 8.37 -7.12
CA SER A 170 2.77 7.31 -7.59
C SER A 170 1.54 7.19 -6.71
N ASN A 171 0.36 7.07 -7.34
CA ASN A 171 -0.90 6.72 -6.69
C ASN A 171 -1.19 5.25 -7.02
N CYS A 172 -1.15 4.39 -6.00
CA CYS A 172 -1.37 2.96 -6.20
C CYS A 172 -2.76 2.53 -5.78
N SER A 173 -3.25 1.49 -6.44
CA SER A 173 -4.46 0.78 -6.06
C SER A 173 -4.25 -0.14 -4.84
N ASN A 174 -5.29 -0.88 -4.45
CA ASN A 174 -5.25 -1.76 -3.28
C ASN A 174 -4.22 -2.89 -3.44
N ASN A 175 -3.13 -2.81 -2.70
CA ASN A 175 -2.10 -3.84 -2.69
C ASN A 175 -2.52 -5.06 -1.86
N TYR A 176 -2.12 -6.26 -2.32
CA TYR A 176 -2.19 -7.50 -1.56
C TYR A 176 -0.91 -8.31 -1.73
N GLY A 177 -0.62 -9.22 -0.79
CA GLY A 177 0.57 -10.06 -0.86
C GLY A 177 1.12 -10.46 0.52
N PRO A 178 2.33 -11.04 0.53
CA PRO A 178 3.06 -11.40 1.76
C PRO A 178 3.24 -10.24 2.73
N TYR A 179 3.29 -10.51 4.03
CA TYR A 179 3.49 -9.51 5.10
C TYR A 179 2.36 -8.48 5.26
N GLN A 180 1.24 -8.59 4.55
CA GLN A 180 0.10 -7.70 4.77
C GLN A 180 -0.56 -8.00 6.10
N HIS A 181 -0.80 -6.97 6.94
CA HIS A 181 -1.38 -7.13 8.26
C HIS A 181 -2.73 -7.83 8.21
N ILE A 182 -2.95 -8.81 9.08
CA ILE A 182 -4.10 -9.72 9.06
C ILE A 182 -5.46 -9.07 9.37
N GLU A 183 -5.49 -7.79 9.74
CA GLU A 183 -6.72 -7.00 9.81
C GLU A 183 -7.26 -6.60 8.43
N LYS A 184 -6.40 -6.62 7.39
CA LYS A 184 -6.80 -6.24 6.04
C LYS A 184 -7.63 -7.33 5.38
N PHE A 185 -8.44 -6.93 4.40
CA PHE A 185 -9.46 -7.78 3.79
C PHE A 185 -8.93 -9.15 3.33
N ILE A 186 -7.99 -9.19 2.40
CA ILE A 186 -7.48 -10.46 1.83
C ILE A 186 -6.81 -11.34 2.90
N PRO A 187 -5.81 -10.86 3.68
CA PRO A 187 -5.15 -11.72 4.66
C PRO A 187 -6.07 -12.16 5.80
N ARG A 188 -7.10 -11.35 6.17
CA ARG A 188 -8.10 -11.79 7.15
C ARG A 188 -8.84 -13.03 6.66
N GLN A 189 -9.29 -13.03 5.40
CA GLN A 189 -10.04 -14.16 4.85
C GLN A 189 -9.17 -15.40 4.72
N ILE A 190 -7.92 -15.26 4.27
CA ILE A 190 -6.96 -16.37 4.20
C ILE A 190 -6.72 -16.98 5.59
N THR A 191 -6.39 -16.13 6.58
CA THR A 191 -6.10 -16.59 7.93
C THR A 191 -7.35 -17.10 8.66
N ASN A 192 -8.55 -16.63 8.32
CA ASN A 192 -9.80 -17.21 8.76
C ASN A 192 -9.90 -18.68 8.30
N ILE A 193 -9.72 -18.95 7.01
CA ILE A 193 -9.79 -20.31 6.49
C ILE A 193 -8.73 -21.22 7.11
N LEU A 194 -7.48 -20.72 7.27
CA LEU A 194 -6.42 -21.46 7.95
C LEU A 194 -6.72 -21.77 9.42
N SER A 195 -7.59 -20.97 10.05
CA SER A 195 -8.07 -21.17 11.43
C SER A 195 -9.43 -21.88 11.51
N ASP A 196 -9.92 -22.45 10.40
CA ASP A 196 -11.25 -23.09 10.26
C ASP A 196 -12.41 -22.13 10.59
N ILE A 197 -12.25 -20.84 10.35
CA ILE A 197 -13.24 -19.78 10.47
C ILE A 197 -13.74 -19.44 9.08
N LYS A 198 -15.04 -19.23 8.91
CA LYS A 198 -15.61 -18.77 7.64
C LYS A 198 -15.15 -17.34 7.31
N PRO A 199 -14.74 -17.06 6.06
CA PRO A 199 -14.54 -15.69 5.58
C PRO A 199 -15.74 -14.80 5.85
N LYS A 200 -15.47 -13.49 6.04
CA LYS A 200 -16.49 -12.48 6.38
C LYS A 200 -16.68 -11.53 5.20
N LEU A 201 -17.87 -11.56 4.59
CA LEU A 201 -18.24 -10.68 3.50
C LEU A 201 -19.10 -9.52 4.02
N TYR A 202 -18.62 -8.29 3.83
CA TYR A 202 -19.37 -7.08 4.23
C TYR A 202 -20.54 -6.83 3.30
N GLY A 203 -21.74 -6.66 3.87
CA GLY A 203 -22.96 -6.38 3.12
C GLY A 203 -23.21 -7.38 2.01
N THR A 204 -23.38 -6.90 0.77
CA THR A 204 -23.57 -7.72 -0.44
C THR A 204 -22.24 -8.13 -1.09
N GLY A 205 -21.15 -7.44 -0.75
CA GLY A 205 -19.82 -7.67 -1.34
C GLY A 205 -19.67 -7.09 -2.75
N GLU A 206 -20.54 -6.15 -3.14
CA GLU A 206 -20.51 -5.53 -4.48
C GLU A 206 -19.42 -4.48 -4.66
N GLN A 207 -18.79 -4.05 -3.58
CA GLN A 207 -17.71 -3.05 -3.63
C GLN A 207 -16.57 -3.54 -4.52
N VAL A 208 -16.23 -2.73 -5.52
CA VAL A 208 -15.18 -3.01 -6.51
C VAL A 208 -13.87 -2.36 -6.07
N ARG A 209 -12.79 -3.10 -6.20
CA ARG A 209 -11.42 -2.63 -5.94
C ARG A 209 -10.49 -3.09 -7.06
N ASP A 210 -9.57 -2.22 -7.42
CA ASP A 210 -8.48 -2.58 -8.31
C ASP A 210 -7.34 -3.20 -7.48
N TRP A 211 -7.31 -4.54 -7.41
CA TRP A 211 -6.34 -5.26 -6.61
C TRP A 211 -5.04 -5.49 -7.38
N ILE A 212 -3.91 -5.02 -6.82
CA ILE A 212 -2.59 -5.24 -7.40
C ILE A 212 -1.71 -6.07 -6.45
N HIS A 213 -0.98 -7.04 -7.01
CA HIS A 213 0.01 -7.77 -6.23
C HIS A 213 1.18 -6.86 -5.87
N VAL A 214 1.69 -6.97 -4.64
CA VAL A 214 2.73 -6.07 -4.14
C VAL A 214 4.04 -6.13 -4.93
N ASP A 215 4.36 -7.27 -5.56
CA ASP A 215 5.54 -7.38 -6.44
C ASP A 215 5.35 -6.58 -7.74
N ASP A 216 4.15 -6.53 -8.28
CA ASP A 216 3.83 -5.69 -9.45
C ASP A 216 3.94 -4.21 -9.09
N HIS A 217 3.42 -3.81 -7.93
CA HIS A 217 3.61 -2.46 -7.41
C HIS A 217 5.10 -2.12 -7.29
N ASN A 218 5.91 -3.00 -6.68
CA ASN A 218 7.33 -2.78 -6.48
C ASN A 218 8.10 -2.68 -7.81
N SER A 219 7.72 -3.51 -8.80
CA SER A 219 8.31 -3.44 -10.15
C SER A 219 8.02 -2.11 -10.83
N ALA A 220 6.79 -1.58 -10.67
CA ALA A 220 6.40 -0.27 -11.17
C ALA A 220 7.19 0.85 -10.51
N VAL A 221 7.33 0.83 -9.17
CA VAL A 221 8.11 1.83 -8.43
C VAL A 221 9.57 1.85 -8.89
N HIS A 222 10.21 0.68 -9.06
CA HIS A 222 11.57 0.62 -9.59
C HIS A 222 11.68 1.18 -11.01
N LEU A 223 10.71 0.89 -11.86
CA LEU A 223 10.71 1.42 -13.22
C LEU A 223 10.55 2.96 -13.24
N ILE A 224 9.70 3.51 -12.36
CA ILE A 224 9.57 4.96 -12.17
C ILE A 224 10.87 5.57 -11.64
N LEU A 225 11.54 4.90 -10.71
CA LEU A 225 12.85 5.34 -10.21
C LEU A 225 13.91 5.35 -11.31
N GLU A 226 13.87 4.42 -12.27
CA GLU A 226 14.86 4.32 -13.34
C GLU A 226 14.58 5.25 -14.52
N LYS A 227 13.30 5.37 -14.92
CA LYS A 227 12.89 5.97 -16.19
C LYS A 227 11.84 7.07 -16.06
N GLY A 228 11.19 7.20 -14.89
CA GLY A 228 10.12 8.18 -14.69
C GLY A 228 10.62 9.61 -14.84
N GLU A 229 9.84 10.43 -15.52
CA GLU A 229 10.12 11.85 -15.69
C GLU A 229 9.95 12.60 -14.37
N LEU A 230 10.93 13.42 -14.02
CA LEU A 230 10.90 14.21 -12.78
C LEU A 230 9.78 15.26 -12.85
N GLY A 231 9.02 15.36 -11.78
CA GLY A 231 7.83 16.22 -11.69
C GLY A 231 6.53 15.51 -11.98
N GLU A 232 6.57 14.31 -12.56
CA GLU A 232 5.40 13.56 -13.00
C GLU A 232 4.79 12.68 -11.90
N THR A 233 3.50 12.45 -12.05
CA THR A 233 2.72 11.47 -11.29
C THR A 233 2.42 10.26 -12.19
N TYR A 234 2.43 9.07 -11.62
CA TYR A 234 2.07 7.82 -12.30
C TYR A 234 1.04 7.04 -11.48
N ILE A 235 0.00 6.57 -12.13
CA ILE A 235 -0.95 5.63 -11.53
C ILE A 235 -0.42 4.21 -11.66
N ILE A 236 -0.46 3.47 -10.56
CA ILE A 236 -0.07 2.06 -10.50
C ILE A 236 -1.31 1.23 -10.13
N GLY A 237 -1.89 0.56 -11.11
CA GLY A 237 -3.05 -0.30 -10.95
C GLY A 237 -2.96 -1.53 -11.85
N ALA A 238 -3.74 -2.56 -11.50
CA ALA A 238 -3.85 -3.77 -12.32
C ALA A 238 -4.90 -3.62 -13.44
N ASP A 239 -5.64 -2.51 -13.45
CA ASP A 239 -6.78 -2.23 -14.34
C ASP A 239 -7.95 -3.23 -14.18
N ASN A 240 -8.13 -3.76 -12.95
CA ASN A 240 -9.18 -4.71 -12.57
C ASN A 240 -10.44 -3.98 -12.07
N ASP A 241 -11.15 -3.31 -12.95
CA ASP A 241 -12.30 -2.44 -12.61
C ASP A 241 -13.63 -3.18 -12.40
N HIS A 242 -13.63 -4.50 -12.44
CA HIS A 242 -14.82 -5.36 -12.34
C HIS A 242 -14.75 -6.36 -11.18
N VAL A 243 -13.62 -6.41 -10.46
CA VAL A 243 -13.42 -7.40 -9.38
C VAL A 243 -14.00 -6.88 -8.07
N ASN A 244 -15.13 -7.43 -7.65
CA ASN A 244 -15.76 -7.08 -6.39
C ASN A 244 -15.29 -7.97 -5.23
N ASN A 245 -15.57 -7.54 -3.99
CA ASN A 245 -15.14 -8.24 -2.79
C ASN A 245 -15.68 -9.67 -2.70
N LYS A 246 -16.90 -9.91 -3.21
CA LYS A 246 -17.48 -11.25 -3.25
C LYS A 246 -16.69 -12.18 -4.15
N MET A 247 -16.32 -11.73 -5.36
CA MET A 247 -15.48 -12.52 -6.28
C MET A 247 -14.13 -12.88 -5.67
N VAL A 248 -13.53 -11.95 -4.91
CA VAL A 248 -12.25 -12.20 -4.22
C VAL A 248 -12.41 -13.29 -3.15
N ILE A 249 -13.45 -13.21 -2.31
CA ILE A 249 -13.70 -14.24 -1.28
C ILE A 249 -13.99 -15.59 -1.92
N GLU A 250 -14.82 -15.64 -2.95
CA GLU A 250 -15.14 -16.89 -3.67
C GLU A 250 -13.88 -17.53 -4.26
N LEU A 251 -12.98 -16.72 -4.83
CA LEU A 251 -11.72 -17.20 -5.36
C LEU A 251 -10.77 -17.70 -4.26
N ILE A 252 -10.68 -17.00 -3.13
CA ILE A 252 -9.89 -17.46 -1.98
C ILE A 252 -10.43 -18.80 -1.46
N CYS A 253 -11.76 -18.94 -1.29
CA CYS A 253 -12.39 -20.19 -0.88
C CYS A 253 -12.04 -21.33 -1.84
N GLU A 254 -12.17 -21.11 -3.15
CA GLU A 254 -11.83 -22.09 -4.19
C GLU A 254 -10.36 -22.53 -4.13
N LEU A 255 -9.42 -21.55 -4.08
CA LEU A 255 -7.98 -21.81 -4.03
C LEU A 255 -7.55 -22.55 -2.75
N MET A 256 -8.30 -22.40 -1.67
CA MET A 256 -8.06 -23.10 -0.40
C MET A 256 -8.88 -24.39 -0.24
N GLY A 257 -9.52 -24.87 -1.32
CA GLY A 257 -10.24 -26.16 -1.34
C GLY A 257 -11.56 -26.15 -0.60
N LYS A 258 -12.17 -24.98 -0.39
CA LYS A 258 -13.52 -24.82 0.17
C LYS A 258 -14.56 -24.61 -0.96
N GLY A 259 -15.85 -24.77 -0.66
CA GLY A 259 -16.91 -24.36 -1.58
C GLY A 259 -16.91 -22.84 -1.80
N LYS A 260 -17.29 -22.39 -3.00
CA LYS A 260 -17.31 -20.95 -3.32
C LYS A 260 -18.21 -20.13 -2.37
N ASP A 261 -19.24 -20.73 -1.82
CA ASP A 261 -20.20 -20.16 -0.90
C ASP A 261 -19.83 -20.38 0.60
N TRP A 262 -18.61 -20.85 0.89
CA TRP A 262 -18.16 -21.14 2.24
C TRP A 262 -17.71 -19.90 2.99
N TYR A 263 -18.53 -18.85 3.01
CA TYR A 263 -18.35 -17.60 3.76
C TYR A 263 -19.64 -17.21 4.44
N GLU A 264 -19.60 -16.16 5.25
CA GLU A 264 -20.80 -15.58 5.88
C GLU A 264 -20.86 -14.08 5.69
N HIS A 265 -22.08 -13.54 5.57
CA HIS A 265 -22.30 -12.11 5.49
C HIS A 265 -22.23 -11.47 6.88
N VAL A 266 -21.60 -10.32 6.96
CA VAL A 266 -21.56 -9.46 8.14
C VAL A 266 -22.09 -8.08 7.79
N ASN A 267 -22.37 -7.26 8.82
CA ASN A 267 -22.84 -5.90 8.62
C ASN A 267 -21.82 -5.09 7.79
N ASP A 268 -22.32 -4.30 6.86
CA ASP A 268 -21.46 -3.37 6.13
C ASP A 268 -21.06 -2.18 7.02
N ARG A 269 -19.94 -1.55 6.69
CA ARG A 269 -19.47 -0.37 7.41
C ARG A 269 -20.14 0.89 6.85
N PRO A 270 -20.47 1.87 7.68
CA PRO A 270 -20.96 3.17 7.21
C PRO A 270 -19.95 3.87 6.28
N GLY A 271 -20.42 4.44 5.18
CA GLY A 271 -19.56 5.17 4.25
C GLY A 271 -18.56 4.28 3.51
N HIS A 272 -18.93 3.04 3.22
CA HIS A 272 -18.08 2.12 2.46
C HIS A 272 -18.05 2.55 0.99
N ASP A 273 -16.90 3.03 0.51
CA ASP A 273 -16.71 3.43 -0.87
C ASP A 273 -17.07 2.30 -1.83
N MET A 274 -17.78 2.63 -2.91
CA MET A 274 -18.37 1.61 -3.78
C MET A 274 -17.40 1.11 -4.83
N ARG A 275 -16.63 2.01 -5.48
CA ARG A 275 -15.76 1.58 -6.58
C ARG A 275 -14.49 2.43 -6.67
N TYR A 276 -13.37 1.72 -6.77
CA TYR A 276 -12.09 2.29 -7.21
C TYR A 276 -11.69 1.61 -8.51
N ALA A 277 -11.37 2.42 -9.52
CA ALA A 277 -10.90 1.96 -10.81
C ALA A 277 -9.77 2.86 -11.28
N MET A 278 -8.63 2.28 -11.52
CA MET A 278 -7.41 2.98 -11.91
C MET A 278 -7.16 2.85 -13.41
N ASP A 279 -6.53 3.85 -14.02
CA ASP A 279 -6.02 3.79 -15.38
C ASP A 279 -4.50 3.93 -15.38
N SER A 280 -3.79 2.80 -15.48
CA SER A 280 -2.33 2.77 -15.52
C SER A 280 -1.73 2.91 -16.92
N SER A 281 -2.51 3.35 -17.90
CA SER A 281 -2.10 3.43 -19.31
C SER A 281 -0.91 4.36 -19.55
N LYS A 282 -0.77 5.45 -18.78
CA LYS A 282 0.40 6.34 -18.83
C LYS A 282 1.67 5.59 -18.48
N LEU A 283 1.68 4.89 -17.34
CA LEU A 283 2.82 4.09 -16.88
C LEU A 283 3.22 3.02 -17.91
N ARG A 284 2.22 2.34 -18.48
CA ARG A 284 2.44 1.30 -19.52
C ARG A 284 3.01 1.90 -20.80
N ARG A 285 2.41 2.99 -21.29
CA ARG A 285 2.80 3.63 -22.54
C ARG A 285 4.18 4.29 -22.46
N GLU A 286 4.46 5.01 -21.39
CA GLU A 286 5.67 5.83 -21.28
C GLU A 286 6.87 5.04 -20.78
N LEU A 287 6.67 4.13 -19.83
CA LEU A 287 7.76 3.40 -19.20
C LEU A 287 7.83 1.93 -19.62
N GLY A 288 6.79 1.41 -20.29
CA GLY A 288 6.74 0.01 -20.75
C GLY A 288 6.43 -0.98 -19.63
N TRP A 289 5.86 -0.51 -18.51
CA TRP A 289 5.48 -1.40 -17.41
C TRP A 289 4.35 -2.36 -17.79
N GLN A 290 4.43 -3.58 -17.28
CA GLN A 290 3.37 -4.59 -17.39
C GLN A 290 3.27 -5.33 -16.06
N PRO A 291 2.08 -5.49 -15.47
CA PRO A 291 1.91 -6.35 -14.30
C PRO A 291 2.18 -7.81 -14.66
N GLN A 292 2.76 -8.56 -13.74
CA GLN A 292 3.10 -9.95 -13.89
C GLN A 292 1.94 -10.88 -13.47
N TYR A 293 1.23 -10.47 -12.40
CA TYR A 293 0.11 -11.25 -11.85
C TYR A 293 -1.21 -10.87 -12.54
N THR A 294 -1.41 -11.42 -13.73
CA THR A 294 -2.63 -11.23 -14.53
C THR A 294 -3.20 -12.59 -14.93
N ASP A 295 -4.49 -12.74 -14.88
CA ASP A 295 -5.23 -13.87 -15.44
C ASP A 295 -6.40 -13.37 -16.30
N ASN A 296 -7.06 -14.30 -17.02
CA ASN A 296 -8.12 -13.92 -17.95
C ASN A 296 -9.48 -13.64 -17.30
N GLN A 297 -9.60 -13.76 -15.96
CA GLN A 297 -10.87 -13.60 -15.24
C GLN A 297 -10.82 -12.49 -14.19
N THR A 298 -9.90 -12.60 -13.25
CA THR A 298 -9.79 -11.69 -12.11
C THR A 298 -8.47 -10.92 -12.06
N GLY A 299 -7.46 -11.34 -12.82
CA GLY A 299 -6.10 -10.82 -12.71
C GLY A 299 -5.41 -11.14 -11.39
N MET A 300 -5.99 -12.02 -10.56
CA MET A 300 -5.54 -12.21 -9.18
C MET A 300 -5.14 -13.64 -8.83
N ARG A 301 -5.50 -14.65 -9.65
CA ARG A 301 -5.41 -16.06 -9.27
C ARG A 301 -4.01 -16.46 -8.81
N ASP A 302 -3.01 -16.20 -9.62
CA ASP A 302 -1.63 -16.59 -9.33
C ASP A 302 -1.04 -15.81 -8.16
N GLY A 303 -1.32 -14.52 -8.06
CA GLY A 303 -0.91 -13.69 -6.93
C GLY A 303 -1.58 -14.10 -5.61
N LEU A 304 -2.86 -14.49 -5.65
CA LEU A 304 -3.56 -15.03 -4.48
C LEU A 304 -3.00 -16.41 -4.06
N MET A 305 -2.68 -17.27 -4.99
CA MET A 305 -2.03 -18.56 -4.67
C MET A 305 -0.71 -18.34 -3.95
N GLN A 306 0.16 -17.49 -4.49
CA GLN A 306 1.42 -17.12 -3.82
C GLN A 306 1.18 -16.53 -2.43
N THR A 307 0.20 -15.64 -2.29
CA THR A 307 -0.16 -15.03 -1.01
C THR A 307 -0.65 -16.07 -0.01
N ILE A 308 -1.56 -16.97 -0.42
CA ILE A 308 -2.09 -18.06 0.42
C ILE A 308 -0.97 -18.97 0.90
N ASP A 309 -0.07 -19.38 -0.01
CA ASP A 309 1.05 -20.24 0.33
C ASP A 309 1.99 -19.57 1.33
N TRP A 310 2.24 -18.27 1.15
CA TRP A 310 3.03 -17.52 2.13
C TRP A 310 2.39 -17.52 3.53
N TYR A 311 1.08 -17.24 3.67
CA TYR A 311 0.40 -17.27 4.98
C TYR A 311 0.37 -18.66 5.59
N ARG A 312 0.29 -19.71 4.78
CA ARG A 312 0.33 -21.10 5.22
C ARG A 312 1.71 -21.47 5.76
N GLU A 313 2.78 -21.00 5.13
CA GLU A 313 4.17 -21.29 5.53
C GLU A 313 4.65 -20.42 6.70
N HIS A 314 3.97 -19.30 6.99
CA HIS A 314 4.37 -18.34 8.01
C HIS A 314 3.32 -18.17 9.11
N GLU A 315 2.75 -19.27 9.60
CA GLU A 315 1.78 -19.23 10.70
C GLU A 315 2.31 -18.51 11.94
N ASP A 316 3.59 -18.69 12.26
CA ASP A 316 4.25 -18.04 13.39
C ASP A 316 4.21 -16.51 13.33
N TRP A 317 4.19 -15.95 12.10
CA TRP A 317 4.16 -14.51 11.90
C TRP A 317 2.80 -13.89 12.24
N TRP A 318 1.69 -14.58 11.94
CA TRP A 318 0.34 -13.99 12.07
C TRP A 318 -0.50 -14.59 13.20
N LYS A 319 -0.25 -15.84 13.62
CA LYS A 319 -1.15 -16.59 14.50
C LYS A 319 -1.31 -15.95 15.88
N ALA A 320 -0.25 -15.39 16.44
CA ALA A 320 -0.31 -14.70 17.74
C ALA A 320 -1.21 -13.46 17.75
N GLN A 321 -1.41 -12.84 16.60
CA GLN A 321 -2.24 -11.63 16.46
C GLN A 321 -3.70 -11.97 16.11
N LYS A 322 -3.97 -13.19 15.66
CA LYS A 322 -5.28 -13.57 15.09
C LYS A 322 -6.43 -13.42 16.06
N GLU A 323 -6.27 -13.89 17.28
CA GLU A 323 -7.31 -13.82 18.32
C GLU A 323 -7.67 -12.35 18.64
N ALA A 324 -6.67 -11.49 18.78
CA ALA A 324 -6.88 -10.07 19.07
C ALA A 324 -7.59 -9.34 17.93
N VAL A 325 -7.24 -9.66 16.69
CA VAL A 325 -7.87 -9.08 15.49
C VAL A 325 -9.34 -9.50 15.40
N GLU A 326 -9.66 -10.80 15.55
CA GLU A 326 -11.04 -11.25 15.50
C GLU A 326 -11.88 -10.72 16.67
N ALA A 327 -11.30 -10.61 17.88
CA ALA A 327 -11.99 -10.01 19.02
C ALA A 327 -12.28 -8.50 18.78
N ALA A 328 -11.41 -7.78 18.07
CA ALA A 328 -11.65 -6.39 17.71
C ALA A 328 -12.81 -6.24 16.70
N TYR A 329 -12.87 -7.11 15.70
CA TYR A 329 -13.96 -7.14 14.73
C TYR A 329 -15.29 -7.55 15.33
N ALA A 330 -15.30 -8.56 16.21
CA ALA A 330 -16.52 -9.01 16.91
C ALA A 330 -17.17 -7.88 17.73
N LYS A 331 -16.38 -6.99 18.34
CA LYS A 331 -16.89 -5.80 19.05
C LYS A 331 -17.59 -4.79 18.12
N GLN A 332 -17.34 -4.87 16.84
CA GLN A 332 -17.91 -4.01 15.80
C GLN A 332 -19.09 -4.68 15.08
N GLY A 333 -19.48 -5.91 15.49
CA GLY A 333 -20.53 -6.68 14.84
C GLY A 333 -20.12 -7.26 13.48
N GLN A 334 -18.84 -7.50 13.29
CA GLN A 334 -18.23 -7.93 12.02
C GLN A 334 -17.49 -9.26 12.17
#